data_e2c126023e1fc602e220268dbbe13b64
#
_entry.id   e2c126023e1fc602e220268dbbe13b64
#
_cell.length_a   1.000
_cell.length_b   1.000
_cell.length_c   1.000
_cell.angle_alpha   90.00
_cell.angle_beta   90.00
_cell.angle_gamma   90.00
#
_symmetry.space_group_name_H-M   'P 1'
#
loop_
_entity.id
_entity.type
_entity.pdbx_description
1 polymer ?
#
loop_
_entity_poly.entity_id
_entity_poly.type
_entity_poly.pdbx_seq_one_letter_code
_entity_poly.pdbx_strand_id
1 'polypeptide(L)'
;MEFIDPKKMFGLGTGSTVNFLIHKIHETFILNGQTITAVSTSKETTSLATSLGINIVDLDQVDELDVVIDGADEVDLENNLIKGGGGALLMEKIVASYSKQLIIIVDSSKIVSNLGKFPLPIEVV
;
A
#
# COMPACT_ATOMS: atom_id res chain seq x y z
N MET A 1 5.46 -6.17 11.42
CA MET A 1 5.93 -4.77 11.41
C MET A 1 7.41 -4.62 11.18
N GLU A 2 8.10 -5.72 10.96
CA GLU A 2 9.55 -5.73 10.68
C GLU A 2 9.93 -5.04 9.36
N PHE A 3 8.97 -4.87 8.43
CA PHE A 3 9.21 -4.22 7.13
C PHE A 3 9.14 -2.68 7.18
N ILE A 4 8.68 -2.12 8.29
CA ILE A 4 8.52 -0.67 8.45
C ILE A 4 9.54 -0.16 9.45
N ASP A 5 10.43 0.70 8.96
CA ASP A 5 11.31 1.49 9.82
C ASP A 5 10.63 2.84 10.08
N PRO A 6 10.25 3.15 11.33
CA PRO A 6 9.55 4.40 11.64
C PRO A 6 10.38 5.65 11.35
N LYS A 7 11.68 5.52 11.13
CA LYS A 7 12.57 6.64 10.79
C LYS A 7 12.63 6.94 9.29
N LYS A 8 12.03 6.06 8.47
CA LYS A 8 12.06 6.18 7.00
C LYS A 8 10.67 6.45 6.46
N MET A 9 10.61 7.05 5.27
CA MET A 9 9.36 7.22 4.55
C MET A 9 8.99 5.94 3.80
N PHE A 10 7.70 5.61 3.81
CA PHE A 10 7.18 4.45 3.10
C PHE A 10 5.85 4.78 2.44
N GLY A 11 5.41 3.89 1.56
CA GLY A 11 4.14 4.03 0.84
C GLY A 11 3.09 3.07 1.35
N LEU A 12 1.85 3.54 1.39
CA LEU A 12 0.67 2.77 1.75
C LEU A 12 -0.26 2.65 0.55
N GLY A 13 -0.54 1.43 0.17
CA GLY A 13 -1.47 1.11 -0.90
C GLY A 13 -2.93 1.34 -0.52
N THR A 14 -3.82 0.65 -1.22
CA THR A 14 -5.26 0.82 -1.10
C THR A 14 -5.92 -0.53 -0.80
N GLY A 15 -7.06 -0.50 -0.12
CA GLY A 15 -7.91 -1.66 0.10
C GLY A 15 -7.97 -2.14 1.54
N SER A 16 -8.83 -3.13 1.78
CA SER A 16 -9.14 -3.61 3.13
C SER A 16 -7.92 -4.19 3.86
N THR A 17 -7.05 -4.88 3.15
CA THR A 17 -5.84 -5.46 3.75
C THR A 17 -4.88 -4.38 4.23
N VAL A 18 -4.70 -3.32 3.43
CA VAL A 18 -3.89 -2.17 3.81
C VAL A 18 -4.53 -1.43 4.99
N ASN A 19 -5.84 -1.37 5.06
CA ASN A 19 -6.54 -0.77 6.20
C ASN A 19 -6.19 -1.47 7.52
N PHE A 20 -6.10 -2.79 7.54
CA PHE A 20 -5.62 -3.53 8.72
C PHE A 20 -4.19 -3.16 9.07
N LEU A 21 -3.32 -3.03 8.08
CA LEU A 21 -1.94 -2.59 8.30
C LEU A 21 -1.89 -1.19 8.93
N ILE A 22 -2.71 -0.26 8.46
CA ILE A 22 -2.76 1.11 9.00
C ILE A 22 -3.14 1.09 10.48
N HIS A 23 -4.14 0.30 10.86
CA HIS A 23 -4.51 0.11 12.27
C HIS A 23 -3.35 -0.47 13.07
N LYS A 24 -2.62 -1.42 12.49
CA LYS A 24 -1.47 -2.04 13.16
C LYS A 24 -0.31 -1.07 13.35
N ILE A 25 -0.06 -0.20 12.39
CA ILE A 25 0.92 0.88 12.50
C ILE A 25 0.54 1.83 13.65
N HIS A 26 -0.73 2.19 13.73
CA HIS A 26 -1.22 3.02 14.82
C HIS A 26 -0.94 2.38 16.18
N GLU A 27 -1.33 1.12 16.36
CA GLU A 27 -1.11 0.40 17.62
C GLU A 27 0.37 0.26 17.96
N THR A 28 1.21 -0.05 16.97
CA THR A 28 2.62 -0.39 17.20
C THR A 28 3.48 0.85 17.41
N PHE A 29 3.23 1.91 16.67
CA PHE A 29 4.10 3.09 16.65
C PHE A 29 3.44 4.35 17.22
N ILE A 30 2.26 4.70 16.74
CA ILE A 30 1.63 5.97 17.10
C ILE A 30 1.25 6.01 18.58
N LEU A 31 0.62 4.95 19.08
CA LEU A 31 0.25 4.87 20.50
C LEU A 31 1.47 4.85 21.43
N ASN A 32 2.64 4.51 20.92
CA ASN A 32 3.90 4.55 21.65
C ASN A 32 4.67 5.87 21.49
N GLY A 33 4.04 6.88 20.91
CA GLY A 33 4.61 8.23 20.79
C GLY A 33 5.56 8.42 19.63
N GLN A 34 5.66 7.46 18.70
CA GLN A 34 6.51 7.58 17.52
C GLN A 34 5.79 8.32 16.40
N THR A 35 6.53 9.13 15.64
CA THR A 35 6.02 9.82 14.46
C THR A 35 6.26 8.94 13.24
N ILE A 36 5.18 8.72 12.47
CA ILE A 36 5.22 7.95 11.23
C ILE A 36 4.82 8.85 10.07
N THR A 37 5.63 8.84 9.01
CA THR A 37 5.38 9.62 7.79
C THR A 37 5.30 8.67 6.61
N ALA A 38 4.27 8.83 5.79
CA ALA A 38 4.03 7.96 4.64
C ALA A 38 3.44 8.73 3.46
N VAL A 39 3.50 8.11 2.28
CA VAL A 39 2.79 8.52 1.08
C VAL A 39 1.65 7.54 0.86
N SER A 40 0.48 8.02 0.45
CA SER A 40 -0.66 7.17 0.17
C SER A 40 -0.98 7.09 -1.32
N THR A 41 -1.69 6.04 -1.71
CA THR A 41 -2.09 5.80 -3.10
C THR A 41 -3.54 6.20 -3.40
N SER A 42 -4.31 6.57 -2.38
CA SER A 42 -5.73 6.92 -2.53
C SER A 42 -6.21 7.87 -1.45
N LYS A 43 -7.34 8.52 -1.72
CA LYS A 43 -8.01 9.40 -0.75
C LYS A 43 -8.49 8.63 0.48
N GLU A 44 -8.98 7.42 0.30
CA GLU A 44 -9.45 6.56 1.39
C GLU A 44 -8.30 6.24 2.34
N THR A 45 -7.15 5.85 1.80
CA THR A 45 -5.95 5.56 2.59
C THR A 45 -5.46 6.81 3.32
N THR A 46 -5.44 7.96 2.65
CA THR A 46 -5.08 9.23 3.28
C THR A 46 -6.00 9.55 4.45
N SER A 47 -7.31 9.42 4.26
CA SER A 47 -8.30 9.73 5.31
C SER A 47 -8.11 8.83 6.53
N LEU A 48 -8.01 7.53 6.33
CA LEU A 48 -7.84 6.58 7.43
C LEU A 48 -6.51 6.79 8.16
N ALA A 49 -5.42 6.87 7.42
CA ALA A 49 -4.08 7.04 8.00
C ALA A 49 -3.98 8.34 8.81
N THR A 50 -4.49 9.44 8.26
CA THR A 50 -4.50 10.74 8.94
C THR A 50 -5.34 10.68 10.22
N SER A 51 -6.50 10.04 10.18
CA SER A 51 -7.37 9.89 11.36
C SER A 51 -6.70 9.09 12.48
N LEU A 52 -5.76 8.21 12.14
CA LEU A 52 -5.01 7.39 13.07
C LEU A 52 -3.62 7.97 13.41
N GLY A 53 -3.36 9.22 13.06
CA GLY A 53 -2.15 9.94 13.47
C GLY A 53 -0.93 9.73 12.58
N ILE A 54 -1.07 9.07 11.43
CA ILE A 54 0.01 8.94 10.47
C ILE A 54 0.09 10.23 9.64
N ASN A 55 1.30 10.79 9.53
CA ASN A 55 1.53 11.98 8.73
C ASN A 55 1.63 11.60 7.25
N ILE A 56 0.66 12.01 6.44
CA ILE A 56 0.66 11.75 4.99
C ILE A 56 1.21 12.97 4.26
N VAL A 57 2.21 12.74 3.42
CA VAL A 57 2.84 13.76 2.58
C VAL A 57 2.65 13.43 1.10
N ASP A 58 2.80 14.44 0.25
CA ASP A 58 2.70 14.25 -1.19
C ASP A 58 3.98 13.58 -1.75
N LEU A 59 3.80 12.78 -2.80
CA LEU A 59 4.89 12.05 -3.42
C LEU A 59 5.98 12.99 -4.00
N ASP A 60 5.60 14.18 -4.47
CA ASP A 60 6.54 15.17 -4.99
C ASP A 60 7.49 15.74 -3.94
N GLN A 61 7.23 15.53 -2.67
CA GLN A 61 8.09 15.91 -1.54
C GLN A 61 9.10 14.83 -1.18
N VAL A 62 9.12 13.71 -1.92
CA VAL A 62 9.91 12.52 -1.59
C VAL A 62 10.75 12.12 -2.79
N ASP A 63 12.06 11.89 -2.60
CA ASP A 63 12.94 11.40 -3.65
C ASP A 63 12.81 9.89 -3.81
N GLU A 64 12.72 9.16 -2.70
CA GLU A 64 12.63 7.71 -2.69
C GLU A 64 11.88 7.22 -1.45
N LEU A 65 11.14 6.14 -1.60
CA LEU A 65 10.50 5.43 -0.50
C LEU A 65 11.29 4.18 -0.15
N ASP A 66 11.39 3.87 1.14
CA ASP A 66 12.07 2.66 1.59
C ASP A 66 11.32 1.41 1.14
N VAL A 67 10.03 1.39 1.38
CA VAL A 67 9.16 0.29 1.01
C VAL A 67 7.76 0.82 0.70
N VAL A 68 7.09 0.16 -0.23
CA VAL A 68 5.64 0.34 -0.45
C VAL A 68 4.96 -0.97 -0.09
N ILE A 69 3.90 -0.89 0.71
CA ILE A 69 3.10 -2.06 1.08
C ILE A 69 1.71 -1.87 0.50
N ASP A 70 1.29 -2.82 -0.30
CA ASP A 70 0.01 -2.76 -1.02
C ASP A 70 -0.63 -4.15 -1.09
N GLY A 71 -1.87 -4.19 -1.54
CA GLY A 71 -2.60 -5.41 -1.84
C GLY A 71 -2.60 -5.72 -3.33
N ALA A 72 -3.24 -6.82 -3.69
CA ALA A 72 -3.51 -7.18 -5.07
C ALA A 72 -4.84 -7.91 -5.16
N ASP A 73 -5.45 -7.89 -6.34
CA ASP A 73 -6.69 -8.64 -6.60
C ASP A 73 -6.41 -10.11 -6.83
N GLU A 74 -5.31 -10.41 -7.52
CA GLU A 74 -4.78 -11.76 -7.70
C GLU A 74 -3.25 -11.77 -7.72
N VAL A 75 -2.68 -12.89 -7.27
CA VAL A 75 -1.23 -13.18 -7.34
C VAL A 75 -1.08 -14.60 -7.87
N ASP A 76 -0.31 -14.80 -8.94
CA ASP A 76 0.01 -16.14 -9.43
C ASP A 76 1.30 -16.69 -8.77
N LEU A 77 1.67 -17.91 -9.16
CA LEU A 77 2.82 -18.60 -8.58
C LEU A 77 4.17 -17.99 -8.99
N GLU A 78 4.19 -17.15 -10.01
CA GLU A 78 5.38 -16.44 -10.49
C GLU A 78 5.41 -14.99 -10.00
N ASN A 79 4.54 -14.64 -9.05
CA ASN A 79 4.40 -13.28 -8.50
C ASN A 79 3.93 -12.24 -9.52
N ASN A 80 3.22 -12.64 -10.57
CA ASN A 80 2.49 -11.73 -11.41
C ASN A 80 1.19 -11.33 -10.71
N LEU A 81 0.76 -10.08 -10.89
CA LEU A 81 -0.33 -9.48 -10.15
C LEU A 81 -1.44 -9.01 -11.08
N ILE A 82 -2.69 -9.15 -10.62
CA ILE A 82 -3.79 -8.29 -11.05
C ILE A 82 -4.05 -7.31 -9.93
N LYS A 83 -4.08 -6.04 -10.26
CA LYS A 83 -4.31 -4.92 -9.35
C LYS A 83 -5.35 -3.97 -9.95
N GLY A 84 -5.82 -3.03 -9.12
CA GLY A 84 -6.65 -1.94 -9.59
C GLY A 84 -8.15 -2.14 -9.36
N GLY A 85 -8.59 -3.22 -8.73
CA GLY A 85 -10.00 -3.44 -8.40
C GLY A 85 -10.61 -2.34 -7.54
N GLY A 86 -9.80 -1.65 -6.75
CA GLY A 86 -10.21 -0.50 -5.94
C GLY A 86 -10.18 0.85 -6.65
N GLY A 87 -9.82 0.90 -7.94
CA GLY A 87 -9.81 2.13 -8.74
C GLY A 87 -8.61 3.05 -8.50
N ALA A 88 -7.50 2.56 -7.95
CA ALA A 88 -6.33 3.36 -7.61
C ALA A 88 -5.03 2.89 -8.29
N LEU A 89 -5.11 2.08 -9.35
CA LEU A 89 -3.94 1.41 -9.94
C LEU A 89 -2.88 2.38 -10.44
N LEU A 90 -3.27 3.46 -11.08
CA LEU A 90 -2.31 4.43 -11.62
C LEU A 90 -1.46 5.00 -10.49
N MET A 91 -2.07 5.48 -9.43
CA MET A 91 -1.37 6.04 -8.28
C MET A 91 -0.56 4.98 -7.54
N GLU A 92 -1.11 3.76 -7.39
CA GLU A 92 -0.41 2.62 -6.80
C GLU A 92 0.90 2.34 -7.55
N LYS A 93 0.84 2.33 -8.88
CA LYS A 93 2.00 2.05 -9.72
C LYS A 93 3.05 3.17 -9.68
N ILE A 94 2.60 4.41 -9.67
CA ILE A 94 3.50 5.57 -9.55
C ILE A 94 4.22 5.53 -8.20
N VAL A 95 3.51 5.34 -7.12
CA VAL A 95 4.09 5.26 -5.77
C VAL A 95 5.07 4.08 -5.67
N ALA A 96 4.69 2.91 -6.20
CA ALA A 96 5.57 1.75 -6.22
C ALA A 96 6.88 2.01 -6.96
N SER A 97 6.85 2.79 -8.05
CA SER A 97 8.05 3.11 -8.83
C SER A 97 9.08 3.95 -8.07
N TYR A 98 8.66 4.62 -6.98
CA TYR A 98 9.54 5.41 -6.12
C TYR A 98 10.18 4.59 -4.99
N SER A 99 9.81 3.32 -4.85
CA SER A 99 10.25 2.49 -3.73
C SER A 99 11.45 1.61 -4.09
N LYS A 100 12.28 1.36 -3.07
CA LYS A 100 13.33 0.34 -3.15
C LYS A 100 12.75 -1.06 -3.15
N GLN A 101 11.62 -1.26 -2.47
CA GLN A 101 10.97 -2.54 -2.31
C GLN A 101 9.45 -2.38 -2.34
N LEU A 102 8.80 -3.28 -3.06
CA LEU A 102 7.34 -3.40 -3.05
C LEU A 102 6.97 -4.69 -2.35
N ILE A 103 6.17 -4.60 -1.30
CA ILE A 103 5.65 -5.75 -0.56
C ILE A 103 4.15 -5.83 -0.84
N ILE A 104 3.73 -6.97 -1.36
CA ILE A 104 2.31 -7.25 -1.62
C ILE A 104 1.79 -8.17 -0.52
N ILE A 105 0.75 -7.72 0.15
CA ILE A 105 0.07 -8.48 1.21
C ILE A 105 -1.33 -8.86 0.74
N VAL A 106 -1.62 -10.14 0.76
CA VAL A 106 -2.91 -10.71 0.32
C VAL A 106 -3.32 -11.84 1.26
N ASP A 107 -4.62 -12.11 1.32
CA ASP A 107 -5.07 -13.36 1.91
C ASP A 107 -4.97 -14.51 0.89
N SER A 108 -5.12 -15.75 1.37
CA SER A 108 -4.94 -16.93 0.52
C SER A 108 -5.94 -17.02 -0.64
N SER A 109 -7.10 -16.36 -0.54
CA SER A 109 -8.11 -16.34 -1.61
C SER A 109 -7.64 -15.62 -2.87
N LYS A 110 -6.62 -14.77 -2.75
CA LYS A 110 -6.05 -13.99 -3.86
C LYS A 110 -4.96 -14.75 -4.62
N ILE A 111 -4.48 -15.87 -4.10
CA ILE A 111 -3.44 -16.68 -4.72
C ILE A 111 -4.10 -17.62 -5.73
N VAL A 112 -3.67 -17.54 -6.99
CA VAL A 112 -4.25 -18.33 -8.09
C VAL A 112 -3.14 -18.99 -8.91
N SER A 113 -3.49 -20.07 -9.63
CA SER A 113 -2.56 -20.72 -10.55
C SER A 113 -2.35 -19.90 -11.82
N ASN A 114 -3.41 -19.31 -12.33
CA ASN A 114 -3.40 -18.45 -13.52
C ASN A 114 -4.23 -17.20 -13.25
N LEU A 115 -3.69 -16.05 -13.65
CA LEU A 115 -4.42 -14.78 -13.58
C LEU A 115 -5.63 -14.79 -14.54
N GLY A 116 -6.69 -14.06 -14.17
CA GLY A 116 -7.84 -13.83 -15.05
C GLY A 116 -9.17 -14.30 -14.49
N LYS A 117 -9.22 -14.91 -13.31
CA LYS A 117 -10.48 -15.16 -12.60
C LYS A 117 -11.11 -13.85 -12.16
N PHE A 118 -10.28 -12.93 -11.65
CA PHE A 118 -10.68 -11.55 -11.38
C PHE A 118 -10.60 -10.77 -12.70
N PRO A 119 -11.63 -9.98 -13.06
CA PRO A 119 -11.60 -9.18 -14.28
C PRO A 119 -10.44 -8.19 -14.28
N LEU A 120 -9.74 -8.06 -15.40
CA LEU A 120 -8.63 -7.15 -15.55
C LEU A 120 -9.10 -5.69 -15.42
N PRO A 121 -8.72 -4.96 -14.37
CA PRO A 121 -9.05 -3.55 -14.25
C PRO A 121 -8.26 -2.70 -15.25
N ILE A 122 -8.95 -1.75 -15.88
CA ILE A 122 -8.32 -0.77 -16.77
C ILE A 122 -8.70 0.61 -16.25
N GLU A 123 -7.70 1.35 -15.79
CA GLU A 123 -7.91 2.71 -15.32
C GLU A 123 -7.72 3.69 -16.47
N VAL A 124 -8.71 4.56 -16.66
CA VAL A 124 -8.74 5.57 -17.72
C VAL A 124 -8.60 6.95 -17.08
N VAL A 125 -7.73 7.75 -17.70
CA VAL A 125 -7.48 9.13 -17.25
C VAL A 125 -8.47 10.10 -17.89
#